data_9ce833cd212e8d0cf329be66d6ef0a6a
#
_entry.id   9ce833cd212e8d0cf329be66d6ef0a6a
#
_cell.length_a   1.000
_cell.length_b   1.000
_cell.length_c   1.000
_cell.angle_alpha   90.00
_cell.angle_beta   90.00
_cell.angle_gamma   90.00
#
_symmetry.space_group_name_H-M   'P 1'
#
loop_
_entity.id
_entity.type
_entity.pdbx_description
1 polymer ?
#
loop_
_entity_poly.entity_id
_entity_poly.type
_entity_poly.pdbx_seq_one_letter_code
_entity_poly.pdbx_strand_id
1 'polypeptide(L)'
;MIFVTVGTNEARFDRLLAAVDELSDGTDLFVQHGPSSIRPAGATCADYLSFDEMVEKMRQARAVVTHAGVGSVLTALLNGTRPIVVPRLQRLGEAVDDHQLHFGRRAESAGLVTLVEDTAGLPRAIAQHQESPPPPPRPDERLVEDLRSFLTEAVGRKDG
;
A
#
# COMPACT_ATOMS: atom_id res chain seq x y z
N MET A 1 -6.34 14.09 -5.07
CA MET A 1 -5.65 13.64 -3.83
C MET A 1 -4.94 12.33 -4.09
N ILE A 2 -3.75 12.15 -3.53
CA ILE A 2 -3.09 10.85 -3.38
C ILE A 2 -3.32 10.40 -1.94
N PHE A 3 -3.77 9.17 -1.75
CA PHE A 3 -3.94 8.59 -0.43
C PHE A 3 -2.79 7.63 -0.10
N VAL A 4 -2.15 7.84 1.04
CA VAL A 4 -1.04 7.01 1.53
C VAL A 4 -1.44 6.36 2.85
N THR A 5 -1.24 5.05 2.98
CA THR A 5 -1.48 4.35 4.25
C THR A 5 -0.35 3.39 4.60
N VAL A 6 0.11 3.46 5.84
CA VAL A 6 1.11 2.53 6.39
C VAL A 6 0.49 1.31 7.08
N GLY A 7 -0.85 1.25 7.13
CA GLY A 7 -1.59 0.20 7.83
C GLY A 7 -1.63 0.39 9.33
N THR A 8 -2.00 -0.67 10.04
CA THR A 8 -2.21 -0.67 11.50
C THR A 8 -1.09 -1.36 12.28
N ASN A 9 0.02 -1.71 11.64
CA ASN A 9 1.16 -2.33 12.28
C ASN A 9 1.82 -1.36 13.28
N GLU A 10 2.28 -1.88 14.41
CA GLU A 10 2.96 -1.09 15.45
C GLU A 10 4.38 -0.67 15.06
N ALA A 11 4.98 -1.30 14.05
CA ALA A 11 6.27 -0.91 13.52
C ALA A 11 6.16 0.36 12.67
N ARG A 12 7.13 1.26 12.82
CA ARG A 12 7.25 2.48 12.00
C ARG A 12 7.49 2.12 10.54
N PHE A 13 7.04 3.00 9.65
CA PHE A 13 7.32 2.91 8.23
C PHE A 13 7.87 4.24 7.69
N ASP A 14 8.84 4.79 8.40
CA ASP A 14 9.43 6.11 8.12
C ASP A 14 10.06 6.19 6.72
N ARG A 15 10.60 5.08 6.20
CA ARG A 15 11.15 5.01 4.84
C ARG A 15 10.12 5.38 3.77
N LEU A 16 8.90 4.84 3.88
CA LEU A 16 7.82 5.20 2.97
C LEU A 16 7.45 6.67 3.10
N LEU A 17 7.27 7.15 4.32
CA LEU A 17 6.83 8.52 4.55
C LEU A 17 7.91 9.57 4.22
N ALA A 18 9.19 9.24 4.34
CA ALA A 18 10.28 10.08 3.84
C ALA A 18 10.22 10.25 2.31
N ALA A 19 9.97 9.15 1.59
CA ALA A 19 9.80 9.22 0.14
C ALA A 19 8.52 9.99 -0.28
N VAL A 20 7.47 9.93 0.52
CA VAL A 20 6.24 10.72 0.31
C VAL A 20 6.48 12.20 0.59
N ASP A 21 7.29 12.54 1.60
CA ASP A 21 7.64 13.92 1.93
C ASP A 21 8.36 14.62 0.77
N GLU A 22 9.19 13.90 0.04
CA GLU A 22 9.86 14.41 -1.17
C GLU A 22 8.88 14.76 -2.31
N LEU A 23 7.64 14.25 -2.27
CA LEU A 23 6.59 14.51 -3.26
C LEU A 23 5.69 15.70 -2.90
N SER A 24 5.84 16.26 -1.70
CA SER A 24 4.83 17.13 -1.09
C SER A 24 4.68 18.50 -1.77
N ASP A 25 5.63 18.95 -2.56
CA ASP A 25 5.59 20.25 -3.22
C ASP A 25 4.42 20.35 -4.24
N GLY A 26 3.30 20.94 -3.79
CA GLY A 26 2.12 21.17 -4.62
C GLY A 26 1.25 19.94 -4.86
N THR A 27 1.51 18.81 -4.22
CA THR A 27 0.72 17.58 -4.34
C THR A 27 -0.32 17.52 -3.23
N ASP A 28 -1.58 17.32 -3.59
CA ASP A 28 -2.67 17.08 -2.62
C ASP A 28 -2.54 15.66 -2.05
N LEU A 29 -2.06 15.57 -0.79
CA LEU A 29 -1.74 14.33 -0.09
C LEU A 29 -2.62 14.16 1.16
N PHE A 30 -3.16 12.96 1.34
CA PHE A 30 -3.72 12.50 2.60
C PHE A 30 -2.93 11.27 3.11
N VAL A 31 -2.39 11.35 4.32
CA VAL A 31 -1.46 10.34 4.85
C VAL A 31 -1.97 9.77 6.18
N GLN A 32 -2.27 8.48 6.21
CA GLN A 32 -2.44 7.73 7.43
C GLN A 32 -1.07 7.15 7.82
N HIS A 33 -0.47 7.72 8.87
CA HIS A 33 0.95 7.51 9.21
C HIS A 33 1.21 6.49 10.31
N GLY A 34 0.17 6.06 11.06
CA GLY A 34 0.33 5.13 12.20
C GLY A 34 1.36 5.63 13.21
N PRO A 35 2.23 4.73 13.72
CA PRO A 35 3.26 5.08 14.70
C PRO A 35 4.52 5.73 14.09
N SER A 36 4.55 5.94 12.76
CA SER A 36 5.70 6.56 12.09
C SER A 36 5.94 7.98 12.60
N SER A 37 7.21 8.40 12.66
CA SER A 37 7.59 9.72 13.18
C SER A 37 7.55 10.83 12.13
N ILE A 38 7.58 10.47 10.84
CA ILE A 38 7.55 11.43 9.75
C ILE A 38 6.12 11.86 9.45
N ARG A 39 5.94 13.16 9.26
CA ARG A 39 4.71 13.81 8.80
C ARG A 39 5.08 14.60 7.56
N PRO A 40 4.71 14.10 6.34
CA PRO A 40 5.03 14.80 5.10
C PRO A 40 4.49 16.23 5.10
N ALA A 41 5.34 17.18 4.74
CA ALA A 41 5.00 18.60 4.74
C ALA A 41 3.87 18.88 3.75
N GLY A 42 2.89 19.70 4.16
CA GLY A 42 1.75 20.04 3.31
C GLY A 42 0.69 18.94 3.15
N ALA A 43 0.92 17.75 3.71
CA ALA A 43 -0.08 16.67 3.70
C ALA A 43 -1.12 16.84 4.83
N THR A 44 -2.35 16.43 4.56
CA THR A 44 -3.31 16.15 5.65
C THR A 44 -2.97 14.81 6.26
N CYS A 45 -2.67 14.78 7.56
CA CYS A 45 -2.23 13.59 8.26
C CYS A 45 -3.25 13.11 9.29
N ALA A 46 -3.37 11.79 9.42
CA ALA A 46 -4.12 11.12 10.48
C ALA A 46 -3.30 9.95 11.03
N ASP A 47 -3.41 9.69 12.35
CA ASP A 47 -2.74 8.55 12.99
C ASP A 47 -3.34 7.24 12.47
N TYR A 48 -4.64 7.09 12.65
CA TYR A 48 -5.43 5.95 12.20
C TYR A 48 -6.76 6.42 11.61
N LEU A 49 -7.33 5.59 10.77
CA LEU A 49 -8.65 5.76 10.18
C LEU A 49 -9.51 4.55 10.54
N SER A 50 -10.80 4.78 10.71
CA SER A 50 -11.77 3.68 10.70
C SER A 50 -11.77 2.99 9.32
N PHE A 51 -12.33 1.80 9.25
CA PHE A 51 -12.44 1.08 7.98
C PHE A 51 -13.23 1.88 6.93
N ASP A 52 -14.34 2.48 7.35
CA ASP A 52 -15.19 3.27 6.45
C ASP A 52 -14.47 4.52 5.93
N GLU A 53 -13.73 5.23 6.78
CA GLU A 53 -12.90 6.36 6.38
C GLU A 53 -11.80 5.96 5.42
N MET A 54 -11.15 4.81 5.65
CA MET A 54 -10.12 4.28 4.75
C MET A 54 -10.70 3.96 3.38
N VAL A 55 -11.85 3.29 3.32
CA VAL A 55 -12.56 2.98 2.07
C VAL A 55 -12.92 4.26 1.32
N GLU A 56 -13.45 5.26 2.03
CA GLU A 56 -13.83 6.54 1.44
C GLU A 56 -12.60 7.27 0.85
N LYS A 57 -11.47 7.29 1.57
CA LYS A 57 -10.22 7.86 1.07
C LYS A 57 -9.70 7.12 -0.16
N MET A 58 -9.77 5.79 -0.17
CA MET A 58 -9.37 5.00 -1.33
C MET A 58 -10.23 5.29 -2.57
N ARG A 59 -11.53 5.49 -2.39
CA ARG A 59 -12.46 5.82 -3.49
C ARG A 59 -12.25 7.21 -4.05
N GLN A 60 -11.91 8.18 -3.20
CA GLN A 60 -11.68 9.58 -3.60
C GLN A 60 -10.29 9.78 -4.22
N ALA A 61 -9.35 8.90 -3.93
CA ALA A 61 -7.97 9.04 -4.36
C ALA A 61 -7.81 8.74 -5.85
N ARG A 62 -7.03 9.57 -6.53
CA ARG A 62 -6.55 9.31 -7.90
C ARG A 62 -5.38 8.32 -7.94
N ALA A 63 -4.69 8.14 -6.82
CA ALA A 63 -3.69 7.10 -6.61
C ALA A 63 -3.70 6.69 -5.13
N VAL A 64 -3.55 5.40 -4.87
CA VAL A 64 -3.41 4.83 -3.53
C VAL A 64 -2.03 4.23 -3.39
N VAL A 65 -1.29 4.66 -2.38
CA VAL A 65 0.00 4.09 -1.98
C VAL A 65 -0.19 3.38 -0.64
N THR A 66 0.18 2.12 -0.57
CA THR A 66 0.01 1.33 0.65
C THR A 66 1.20 0.40 0.90
N HIS A 67 1.38 -0.01 2.16
CA HIS A 67 2.22 -1.16 2.47
C HIS A 67 1.64 -2.44 1.82
N ALA A 68 2.46 -3.48 1.69
CA ALA A 68 2.01 -4.74 1.10
C ALA A 68 1.24 -5.63 2.09
N GLY A 69 0.34 -5.04 2.88
CA GLY A 69 -0.59 -5.77 3.72
C GLY A 69 -1.76 -6.29 2.90
N VAL A 70 -2.08 -7.59 3.02
CA VAL A 70 -3.15 -8.24 2.25
C VAL A 70 -4.49 -7.53 2.42
N GLY A 71 -4.83 -7.13 3.64
CA GLY A 71 -6.08 -6.42 3.93
C GLY A 71 -6.19 -5.08 3.21
N SER A 72 -5.15 -4.26 3.26
CA SER A 72 -5.14 -2.94 2.59
C SER A 72 -5.17 -3.07 1.08
N VAL A 73 -4.40 -4.00 0.52
CA VAL A 73 -4.39 -4.27 -0.93
C VAL A 73 -5.77 -4.78 -1.38
N LEU A 74 -6.35 -5.74 -0.66
CA LEU A 74 -7.67 -6.27 -0.98
C LEU A 74 -8.75 -5.17 -0.90
N THR A 75 -8.70 -4.32 0.12
CA THR A 75 -9.63 -3.20 0.26
C THR A 75 -9.56 -2.25 -0.94
N ALA A 76 -8.34 -1.90 -1.40
CA ALA A 76 -8.15 -1.07 -2.58
C ALA A 76 -8.73 -1.73 -3.84
N LEU A 77 -8.43 -3.01 -4.07
CA LEU A 77 -8.89 -3.76 -5.23
C LEU A 77 -10.42 -3.90 -5.27
N LEU A 78 -11.05 -4.20 -4.14
CA LEU A 78 -12.51 -4.31 -4.03
C LEU A 78 -13.23 -2.97 -4.26
N ASN A 79 -12.53 -1.86 -4.05
CA ASN A 79 -13.04 -0.52 -4.33
C ASN A 79 -12.60 0.02 -5.70
N GLY A 80 -12.15 -0.86 -6.60
CA GLY A 80 -11.85 -0.53 -7.99
C GLY A 80 -10.51 0.17 -8.21
N THR A 81 -9.65 0.20 -7.21
CA THR A 81 -8.34 0.84 -7.29
C THR A 81 -7.22 -0.20 -7.34
N ARG A 82 -6.32 -0.07 -8.31
CA ARG A 82 -5.06 -0.83 -8.34
C ARG A 82 -4.02 -0.03 -7.56
N PRO A 83 -3.59 -0.48 -6.37
CA PRO A 83 -2.70 0.31 -5.53
C PRO A 83 -1.23 0.22 -5.99
N ILE A 84 -0.47 1.26 -5.66
CA ILE A 84 0.99 1.24 -5.64
C ILE A 84 1.39 0.69 -4.26
N VAL A 85 2.21 -0.35 -4.26
CA VAL A 85 2.52 -1.13 -3.05
C VAL A 85 4.00 -1.04 -2.74
N VAL A 86 4.32 -0.65 -1.51
CA VAL A 86 5.69 -0.60 -0.96
C VAL A 86 5.79 -1.62 0.16
N PRO A 87 6.54 -2.71 0.01
CA PRO A 87 6.63 -3.74 1.05
C PRO A 87 7.48 -3.27 2.23
N ARG A 88 7.07 -3.64 3.44
CA ARG A 88 7.94 -3.58 4.62
C ARG A 88 9.00 -4.66 4.50
N LEU A 89 10.23 -4.35 4.90
CA LEU A 89 11.38 -5.23 4.75
C LEU A 89 11.96 -5.63 6.11
N GLN A 90 12.15 -6.92 6.32
CA GLN A 90 12.74 -7.44 7.55
C GLN A 90 14.14 -6.87 7.81
N ARG A 91 14.98 -6.81 6.78
CA ARG A 91 16.36 -6.29 6.86
C ARG A 91 16.45 -4.84 7.34
N LEU A 92 15.36 -4.09 7.25
CA LEU A 92 15.25 -2.69 7.72
C LEU A 92 14.49 -2.55 9.05
N GLY A 93 14.16 -3.66 9.70
CA GLY A 93 13.41 -3.66 10.95
C GLY A 93 11.96 -3.20 10.83
N GLU A 94 11.40 -3.20 9.64
CA GLU A 94 10.03 -2.73 9.36
C GLU A 94 8.97 -3.83 9.51
N ALA A 95 9.41 -5.08 9.51
CA ALA A 95 8.58 -6.27 9.66
C ALA A 95 9.37 -7.42 10.29
N VAL A 96 8.68 -8.41 10.83
CA VAL A 96 9.27 -9.60 11.45
C VAL A 96 9.79 -10.61 10.42
N ASP A 97 9.31 -10.53 9.19
CA ASP A 97 9.71 -11.36 8.04
C ASP A 97 9.52 -10.60 6.71
N ASP A 98 9.84 -11.24 5.59
CA ASP A 98 9.68 -10.68 4.24
C ASP A 98 8.37 -11.10 3.55
N HIS A 99 7.33 -11.40 4.31
CA HIS A 99 6.01 -11.79 3.80
C HIS A 99 5.41 -10.76 2.86
N GLN A 100 5.54 -9.46 3.20
CA GLN A 100 5.04 -8.37 2.37
C GLN A 100 5.77 -8.27 1.03
N LEU A 101 7.07 -8.52 1.01
CA LEU A 101 7.84 -8.54 -0.23
C LEU A 101 7.40 -9.68 -1.15
N HIS A 102 7.25 -10.88 -0.61
CA HIS A 102 6.78 -12.04 -1.37
C HIS A 102 5.35 -11.85 -1.90
N PHE A 103 4.46 -11.33 -1.06
CA PHE A 103 3.10 -11.02 -1.47
C PHE A 103 3.07 -9.94 -2.55
N GLY A 104 3.82 -8.85 -2.38
CA GLY A 104 3.90 -7.76 -3.36
C GLY A 104 4.34 -8.24 -4.75
N ARG A 105 5.39 -9.07 -4.80
CA ARG A 105 5.88 -9.68 -6.06
C ARG A 105 4.85 -10.57 -6.72
N ARG A 106 4.14 -11.36 -5.94
CA ARG A 106 3.09 -12.24 -6.43
C ARG A 106 1.88 -11.47 -6.96
N ALA A 107 1.46 -10.44 -6.23
CA ALA A 107 0.37 -9.55 -6.64
C ALA A 107 0.72 -8.76 -7.91
N GLU A 108 1.96 -8.30 -8.06
CA GLU A 108 2.44 -7.64 -9.27
C GLU A 108 2.43 -8.59 -10.47
N SER A 109 2.94 -9.82 -10.32
CA SER A 109 2.91 -10.83 -11.36
C SER A 109 1.49 -11.17 -11.84
N ALA A 110 0.50 -11.07 -10.95
CA ALA A 110 -0.92 -11.22 -11.26
C ALA A 110 -1.55 -9.94 -11.86
N GLY A 111 -0.81 -8.85 -11.99
CA GLY A 111 -1.30 -7.58 -12.52
C GLY A 111 -2.24 -6.82 -11.58
N LEU A 112 -2.19 -7.08 -10.28
CA LEU A 112 -3.09 -6.53 -9.28
C LEU A 112 -2.59 -5.25 -8.65
N VAL A 113 -1.28 -5.07 -8.56
CA VAL A 113 -0.62 -3.94 -7.94
C VAL A 113 0.51 -3.42 -8.82
N THR A 114 1.00 -2.22 -8.51
CA THR A 114 2.29 -1.73 -8.96
C THR A 114 3.25 -1.82 -7.79
N LEU A 115 4.24 -2.70 -7.87
CA LEU A 115 5.20 -2.91 -6.79
C LEU A 115 6.35 -1.90 -6.87
N VAL A 116 6.67 -1.30 -5.74
CA VAL A 116 7.83 -0.42 -5.56
C VAL A 116 8.66 -0.97 -4.40
N GLU A 117 9.68 -1.76 -4.69
CA GLU A 117 10.56 -2.35 -3.66
C GLU A 117 11.54 -1.30 -3.10
N ASP A 118 12.07 -0.44 -3.97
CA ASP A 118 12.90 0.69 -3.60
C ASP A 118 12.08 1.98 -3.69
N THR A 119 11.96 2.68 -2.57
CA THR A 119 11.19 3.92 -2.46
C THR A 119 11.68 5.04 -3.39
N ALA A 120 12.93 5.00 -3.86
CA ALA A 120 13.42 5.89 -4.90
C ALA A 120 12.59 5.81 -6.21
N GLY A 121 11.93 4.68 -6.46
CA GLY A 121 11.03 4.49 -7.59
C GLY A 121 9.60 5.04 -7.38
N LEU A 122 9.25 5.46 -6.17
CA LEU A 122 7.88 5.88 -5.83
C LEU A 122 7.40 7.10 -6.64
N PRO A 123 8.17 8.18 -6.81
CA PRO A 123 7.74 9.34 -7.60
C PRO A 123 7.37 8.95 -9.03
N ARG A 124 8.19 8.12 -9.67
CA ARG A 124 7.95 7.63 -11.02
C ARG A 124 6.68 6.77 -11.09
N ALA A 125 6.49 5.86 -10.15
CA ALA A 125 5.30 5.01 -10.11
C ALA A 125 4.01 5.82 -9.96
N ILE A 126 4.02 6.85 -9.12
CA ILE A 126 2.89 7.76 -8.94
C ILE A 126 2.62 8.55 -10.22
N ALA A 127 3.64 9.13 -10.85
CA ALA A 127 3.49 9.88 -12.10
C ALA A 127 2.91 9.01 -13.21
N GLN A 128 3.43 7.81 -13.41
CA GLN A 128 2.90 6.85 -14.38
C GLN A 128 1.44 6.47 -14.11
N HIS A 129 1.08 6.27 -12.84
CA HIS A 129 -0.28 5.95 -12.44
C HIS A 129 -1.25 7.10 -12.72
N GLN A 130 -0.81 8.35 -12.60
CA GLN A 130 -1.61 9.54 -12.89
C GLN A 130 -1.77 9.81 -14.39
N GLU A 131 -0.71 9.60 -15.18
CA GLU A 131 -0.72 9.78 -16.63
C GLU A 131 -1.52 8.70 -17.36
N SER A 132 -1.41 7.46 -16.88
CA SER A 132 -2.09 6.31 -17.46
C SER A 132 -2.64 5.41 -16.33
N PRO A 133 -3.79 5.76 -15.75
CA PRO A 133 -4.38 4.97 -14.69
C PRO A 133 -4.57 3.52 -15.16
N PRO A 134 -4.08 2.54 -14.41
CA PRO A 134 -4.31 1.15 -14.77
C PRO A 134 -5.81 0.86 -14.74
N PRO A 135 -6.30 -0.02 -15.62
CA PRO A 135 -7.71 -0.39 -15.61
C PRO A 135 -8.07 -0.96 -14.22
N PRO A 136 -9.32 -0.73 -13.77
CA PRO A 136 -9.77 -1.28 -12.50
C PRO A 136 -9.56 -2.80 -12.49
N PRO A 137 -9.12 -3.36 -11.37
CA PRO A 137 -8.97 -4.80 -11.27
C PRO A 137 -10.32 -5.46 -11.51
N ARG A 138 -10.33 -6.50 -12.33
CA ARG A 138 -11.51 -7.35 -12.46
C ARG A 138 -11.40 -8.41 -11.36
N PRO A 139 -12.32 -8.44 -10.38
CA PRO A 139 -12.39 -9.53 -9.43
C PRO A 139 -12.84 -10.78 -10.21
N ASP A 140 -11.89 -11.55 -10.67
CA ASP A 140 -12.14 -12.87 -11.22
C ASP A 140 -11.94 -13.94 -10.12
N GLU A 141 -12.42 -15.15 -10.39
CA GLU A 141 -12.28 -16.27 -9.45
C GLU A 141 -10.81 -16.57 -9.13
N ARG A 142 -9.91 -16.30 -10.05
CA ARG A 142 -8.47 -16.48 -9.93
C ARG A 142 -7.85 -15.55 -8.89
N LEU A 143 -8.28 -14.28 -8.86
CA LEU A 143 -7.85 -13.30 -7.87
C LEU A 143 -8.27 -13.74 -6.46
N VAL A 144 -9.51 -14.17 -6.30
CA VAL A 144 -10.05 -14.64 -5.02
C VAL A 144 -9.30 -15.89 -4.56
N GLU A 145 -9.01 -16.82 -5.46
CA GLU A 145 -8.27 -18.05 -5.19
C GLU A 145 -6.81 -17.75 -4.76
N ASP A 146 -6.12 -16.88 -5.49
CA ASP A 146 -4.74 -16.48 -5.19
C ASP A 146 -4.63 -15.78 -3.83
N LEU A 147 -5.57 -14.90 -3.51
CA LEU A 147 -5.63 -14.23 -2.20
C LEU A 147 -5.97 -15.21 -1.08
N ARG A 148 -6.89 -16.15 -1.30
CA ARG A 148 -7.19 -17.22 -0.33
C ARG A 148 -5.98 -18.10 -0.07
N SER A 149 -5.28 -18.55 -1.11
CA SER A 149 -4.07 -19.37 -0.99
C SER A 149 -3.01 -18.65 -0.18
N PHE A 150 -2.82 -17.35 -0.45
CA PHE A 150 -1.86 -16.53 0.28
C PHE A 150 -2.23 -16.37 1.76
N LEU A 151 -3.49 -16.12 2.08
CA LEU A 151 -3.99 -16.02 3.45
C LEU A 151 -3.84 -17.35 4.20
N THR A 152 -4.11 -18.48 3.54
CA THR A 152 -3.97 -19.82 4.12
C THR A 152 -2.51 -20.13 4.43
N GLU A 153 -1.58 -19.81 3.52
CA GLU A 153 -0.13 -19.96 3.74
C GLU A 153 0.37 -19.08 4.90
N ALA A 154 -0.15 -17.84 5.01
CA ALA A 154 0.22 -16.91 6.07
C ALA A 154 -0.29 -17.36 7.45
N VAL A 155 -1.49 -17.94 7.54
CA VAL A 155 -2.06 -18.48 8.78
C VAL A 155 -1.37 -19.79 9.18
N GLY A 156 -1.09 -20.69 8.23
CA GLY A 156 -0.44 -21.97 8.49
C GLY A 156 1.01 -21.85 9.02
N ARG A 157 1.67 -20.70 8.84
CA ARG A 157 3.01 -20.44 9.39
C ARG A 157 3.01 -19.94 10.84
N LYS A 158 1.86 -19.53 11.38
CA LYS A 158 1.74 -19.10 12.77
C LYS A 158 1.58 -20.27 13.76
N ASP A 159 1.25 -21.46 13.28
CA ASP A 159 1.02 -22.67 14.07
C ASP A 159 2.18 -23.68 14.02
N GLY A 160 3.34 -23.24 13.53
CA GLY A 160 4.54 -24.05 13.42
C GLY A 160 5.70 -23.57 14.29
#